data_77dc95544fc5f103f226723e58e6581f
#
_entry.id   77dc95544fc5f103f226723e58e6581f
#
_cell.length_a   1.000
_cell.length_b   1.000
_cell.length_c   1.000
_cell.angle_alpha   90.00
_cell.angle_beta   90.00
_cell.angle_gamma   90.00
#
_symmetry.space_group_name_H-M   'P 1'
#
loop_
_entity.id
_entity.type
_entity.pdbx_description
1 polymer ?
#
loop_
_entity_poly.entity_id
_entity_poly.type
_entity_poly.pdbx_seq_one_letter_code
_entity_poly.pdbx_strand_id
1 'polypeptide(L)'
;YSLDDFFEKIPVLVETANDARKKDSKERTADERKFVELQSKLGQFDLLVTTFQPPDIQIEELDQNEVRRQVQTAMRMLQQIDERQPPLAVPPIEGDGERDFTASEEWETFARGWTKSYFSVNLLGADTSEPVQFLTEIMVAHANDKADDFNKKVEDYHRWLLKNRPKELDADRVSFETFFNNFAPFYYSAFSYLFAFVFAVAGLLGWSKRLNRT
;
A
#
# COMPACT_ATOMS: atom_id res chain seq x y z
N TYR A 1 15.79 -0.73 -21.11
CA TYR A 1 14.53 -1.49 -21.25
C TYR A 1 13.41 -0.53 -20.89
N SER A 2 12.41 -0.38 -21.78
CA SER A 2 11.19 0.37 -21.45
C SER A 2 10.24 -0.49 -20.61
N LEU A 3 9.28 0.14 -19.92
CA LEU A 3 8.21 -0.58 -19.24
C LEU A 3 7.39 -1.42 -20.24
N ASP A 4 7.19 -0.92 -21.45
CA ASP A 4 6.45 -1.61 -22.50
C ASP A 4 7.14 -2.93 -22.91
N ASP A 5 8.48 -2.94 -23.07
CA ASP A 5 9.27 -4.16 -23.33
C ASP A 5 9.10 -5.22 -22.24
N PHE A 6 8.81 -4.77 -21.01
CA PHE A 6 8.58 -5.65 -19.88
C PHE A 6 7.17 -6.23 -19.90
N PHE A 7 6.15 -5.41 -20.20
CA PHE A 7 4.75 -5.86 -20.26
C PHE A 7 4.53 -6.96 -21.31
N GLU A 8 5.20 -6.88 -22.46
CA GLU A 8 5.13 -7.93 -23.48
C GLU A 8 5.66 -9.29 -23.00
N LYS A 9 6.55 -9.30 -22.01
CA LYS A 9 7.18 -10.51 -21.45
C LYS A 9 6.45 -11.11 -20.26
N ILE A 10 5.46 -10.42 -19.70
CA ILE A 10 4.70 -10.92 -18.55
C ILE A 10 4.07 -12.30 -18.78
N PRO A 11 3.44 -12.60 -19.92
CA PRO A 11 2.86 -13.93 -20.14
C PRO A 11 3.89 -15.06 -20.05
N VAL A 12 5.07 -14.86 -20.65
CA VAL A 12 6.18 -15.83 -20.61
C VAL A 12 6.72 -16.00 -19.18
N LEU A 13 6.85 -14.88 -18.45
CA LEU A 13 7.26 -14.89 -17.05
C LEU A 13 6.27 -15.71 -16.19
N VAL A 14 4.97 -15.47 -16.37
CA VAL A 14 3.92 -16.15 -15.61
C VAL A 14 3.93 -17.65 -15.90
N GLU A 15 4.06 -18.05 -17.16
CA GLU A 15 4.16 -19.45 -17.55
C GLU A 15 5.39 -20.13 -16.93
N THR A 16 6.57 -19.52 -17.10
CA THR A 16 7.83 -20.02 -16.53
C THR A 16 7.78 -20.15 -15.01
N ALA A 17 7.22 -19.16 -14.32
CA ALA A 17 7.08 -19.19 -12.87
C ALA A 17 6.06 -20.27 -12.41
N ASN A 18 4.98 -20.46 -13.14
CA ASN A 18 3.99 -21.52 -12.85
C ASN A 18 4.59 -22.89 -13.02
N ASP A 19 5.40 -23.13 -14.06
CA ASP A 19 6.09 -24.40 -14.25
C ASP A 19 7.15 -24.63 -13.16
N ALA A 20 7.87 -23.60 -12.77
CA ALA A 20 8.80 -23.66 -11.64
C ALA A 20 8.09 -24.00 -10.31
N ARG A 21 6.87 -23.53 -10.10
CA ARG A 21 6.09 -23.82 -8.89
C ARG A 21 5.66 -25.31 -8.78
N LYS A 22 5.53 -26.02 -9.89
CA LYS A 22 5.22 -27.46 -9.91
C LYS A 22 6.37 -28.32 -9.33
N LYS A 23 7.61 -27.76 -9.32
CA LYS A 23 8.80 -28.41 -8.75
C LYS A 23 8.90 -28.17 -7.25
N ASP A 24 9.50 -29.11 -6.52
CA ASP A 24 9.88 -28.85 -5.13
C ASP A 24 10.83 -27.62 -5.07
N SER A 25 10.70 -26.83 -4.01
CA SER A 25 11.49 -25.60 -3.83
C SER A 25 12.99 -25.84 -3.84
N LYS A 26 13.44 -27.04 -3.42
CA LYS A 26 14.85 -27.45 -3.40
C LYS A 26 15.36 -27.84 -4.79
N GLU A 27 14.49 -28.23 -5.68
CA GLU A 27 14.84 -28.67 -7.05
C GLU A 27 14.82 -27.51 -8.05
N ARG A 28 14.31 -26.34 -7.64
CA ARG A 28 14.29 -25.15 -8.49
C ARG A 28 15.69 -24.60 -8.69
N THR A 29 16.03 -24.29 -9.95
CA THR A 29 17.25 -23.55 -10.30
C THR A 29 17.24 -22.14 -9.71
N ALA A 30 18.38 -21.46 -9.72
CA ALA A 30 18.47 -20.07 -9.25
C ALA A 30 17.55 -19.13 -10.06
N ASP A 31 17.47 -19.35 -11.37
CA ASP A 31 16.63 -18.53 -12.25
C ASP A 31 15.14 -18.82 -12.03
N GLU A 32 14.74 -20.09 -11.89
CA GLU A 32 13.36 -20.45 -11.59
C GLU A 32 12.89 -19.82 -10.27
N ARG A 33 13.75 -19.78 -9.24
CA ARG A 33 13.41 -19.08 -7.97
C ARG A 33 13.18 -17.59 -8.17
N LYS A 34 14.01 -16.94 -9.00
CA LYS A 34 13.83 -15.52 -9.33
C LYS A 34 12.57 -15.25 -10.13
N PHE A 35 12.20 -16.12 -11.07
CA PHE A 35 10.93 -15.98 -11.80
C PHE A 35 9.72 -16.10 -10.86
N VAL A 36 9.74 -17.03 -9.92
CA VAL A 36 8.67 -17.17 -8.91
C VAL A 36 8.61 -15.94 -8.01
N GLU A 37 9.75 -15.41 -7.57
CA GLU A 37 9.82 -14.18 -6.76
C GLU A 37 9.29 -12.98 -7.53
N LEU A 38 9.72 -12.80 -8.78
CA LEU A 38 9.27 -11.68 -9.62
C LEU A 38 7.77 -11.74 -9.89
N GLN A 39 7.22 -12.91 -10.20
CA GLN A 39 5.77 -13.09 -10.36
C GLN A 39 5.02 -12.73 -9.07
N SER A 40 5.55 -13.10 -7.89
CA SER A 40 4.94 -12.72 -6.61
C SER A 40 4.94 -11.20 -6.41
N LYS A 41 6.05 -10.52 -6.71
CA LYS A 41 6.15 -9.05 -6.62
C LYS A 41 5.20 -8.35 -7.60
N LEU A 42 5.08 -8.88 -8.82
CA LEU A 42 4.10 -8.35 -9.79
C LEU A 42 2.67 -8.52 -9.31
N GLY A 43 2.34 -9.66 -8.68
CA GLY A 43 1.02 -9.87 -8.09
C GLY A 43 0.72 -8.91 -6.94
N GLN A 44 1.72 -8.57 -6.12
CA GLN A 44 1.60 -7.56 -5.07
C GLN A 44 1.42 -6.15 -5.66
N PHE A 45 2.18 -5.83 -6.70
CA PHE A 45 2.05 -4.55 -7.40
C PHE A 45 0.66 -4.40 -8.05
N ASP A 46 0.19 -5.43 -8.75
CA ASP A 46 -1.15 -5.46 -9.34
C ASP A 46 -2.24 -5.27 -8.27
N LEU A 47 -2.09 -5.93 -7.11
CA LEU A 47 -3.01 -5.75 -5.99
C LEU A 47 -3.02 -4.30 -5.49
N LEU A 48 -1.85 -3.66 -5.35
CA LEU A 48 -1.76 -2.26 -4.96
C LEU A 48 -2.47 -1.36 -5.96
N VAL A 49 -2.15 -1.51 -7.26
CA VAL A 49 -2.78 -0.71 -8.32
C VAL A 49 -4.30 -0.87 -8.28
N THR A 50 -4.80 -2.12 -8.26
CA THR A 50 -6.23 -2.41 -8.23
C THR A 50 -6.92 -1.86 -6.98
N THR A 51 -6.23 -1.84 -5.83
CA THR A 51 -6.76 -1.29 -4.58
C THR A 51 -7.03 0.22 -4.67
N PHE A 52 -6.19 0.95 -5.42
CA PHE A 52 -6.31 2.39 -5.60
C PHE A 52 -7.00 2.79 -6.91
N GLN A 53 -7.38 1.84 -7.73
CA GLN A 53 -8.12 2.09 -8.97
C GLN A 53 -9.60 1.76 -8.76
N PRO A 54 -10.47 2.78 -8.62
CA PRO A 54 -11.91 2.53 -8.50
C PRO A 54 -12.45 1.90 -9.78
N PRO A 55 -13.55 1.13 -9.69
CA PRO A 55 -14.26 0.65 -10.86
C PRO A 55 -14.67 1.81 -11.77
N ASP A 56 -14.61 1.61 -13.08
CA ASP A 56 -15.17 2.57 -14.05
C ASP A 56 -16.70 2.48 -14.00
N ILE A 57 -17.30 3.44 -13.33
CA ILE A 57 -18.74 3.51 -13.09
C ILE A 57 -19.26 4.83 -13.68
N GLN A 58 -20.20 4.72 -14.58
CA GLN A 58 -20.89 5.87 -15.17
C GLN A 58 -22.40 5.61 -15.04
N ILE A 59 -23.05 6.32 -14.12
CA ILE A 59 -24.50 6.18 -13.88
C ILE A 59 -25.32 7.36 -14.40
N GLU A 60 -24.64 8.36 -14.95
CA GLU A 60 -25.28 9.51 -15.57
C GLU A 60 -26.06 9.07 -16.80
N GLU A 61 -27.29 9.54 -16.93
CA GLU A 61 -28.21 9.24 -18.06
C GLU A 61 -28.67 7.77 -18.17
N LEU A 62 -28.38 6.90 -17.16
CA LEU A 62 -28.84 5.51 -17.18
C LEU A 62 -30.25 5.34 -16.62
N ASP A 63 -30.98 4.34 -17.12
CA ASP A 63 -32.23 3.92 -16.50
C ASP A 63 -32.00 3.17 -15.18
N GLN A 64 -33.03 3.01 -14.36
CA GLN A 64 -32.92 2.34 -13.04
C GLN A 64 -32.41 0.90 -13.12
N ASN A 65 -32.65 0.16 -14.19
CA ASN A 65 -32.21 -1.21 -14.36
C ASN A 65 -30.71 -1.25 -14.70
N GLU A 66 -30.25 -0.29 -15.48
CA GLU A 66 -28.83 -0.13 -15.84
C GLU A 66 -28.02 0.33 -14.64
N VAL A 67 -28.51 1.31 -13.87
CA VAL A 67 -27.91 1.71 -12.59
C VAL A 67 -27.76 0.49 -11.65
N ARG A 68 -28.83 -0.31 -11.50
CA ARG A 68 -28.77 -1.53 -10.66
C ARG A 68 -27.71 -2.51 -11.15
N ARG A 69 -27.57 -2.72 -12.46
CA ARG A 69 -26.54 -3.58 -13.04
C ARG A 69 -25.14 -3.05 -12.78
N GLN A 70 -24.92 -1.74 -12.93
CA GLN A 70 -23.63 -1.10 -12.64
C GLN A 70 -23.25 -1.27 -11.17
N VAL A 71 -24.16 -1.00 -10.24
CA VAL A 71 -23.96 -1.20 -8.81
C VAL A 71 -23.59 -2.66 -8.49
N GLN A 72 -24.36 -3.63 -9.04
CA GLN A 72 -24.06 -5.05 -8.79
C GLN A 72 -22.71 -5.48 -9.37
N THR A 73 -22.32 -4.92 -10.50
CA THR A 73 -21.01 -5.22 -11.12
C THR A 73 -19.89 -4.63 -10.28
N ALA A 74 -20.01 -3.37 -9.86
CA ALA A 74 -19.04 -2.73 -8.97
C ALA A 74 -18.88 -3.49 -7.66
N MET A 75 -19.98 -3.90 -7.02
CA MET A 75 -19.94 -4.66 -5.77
C MET A 75 -19.24 -6.01 -5.94
N ARG A 76 -19.45 -6.72 -7.05
CA ARG A 76 -18.73 -7.98 -7.34
C ARG A 76 -17.23 -7.75 -7.54
N MET A 77 -16.82 -6.68 -8.24
CA MET A 77 -15.41 -6.33 -8.40
C MET A 77 -14.76 -6.01 -7.06
N LEU A 78 -15.42 -5.23 -6.22
CA LEU A 78 -14.93 -4.90 -4.88
C LEU A 78 -14.78 -6.15 -4.01
N GLN A 79 -15.74 -7.07 -4.05
CA GLN A 79 -15.65 -8.33 -3.33
C GLN A 79 -14.43 -9.16 -3.78
N GLN A 80 -14.16 -9.24 -5.09
CA GLN A 80 -12.97 -9.95 -5.61
C GLN A 80 -11.66 -9.30 -5.16
N ILE A 81 -11.64 -7.97 -5.01
CA ILE A 81 -10.49 -7.24 -4.47
C ILE A 81 -10.29 -7.62 -2.99
N ASP A 82 -11.35 -7.58 -2.20
CA ASP A 82 -11.30 -7.88 -0.76
C ASP A 82 -10.83 -9.30 -0.46
N GLU A 83 -11.22 -10.30 -1.27
CA GLU A 83 -10.77 -11.69 -1.14
C GLU A 83 -9.24 -11.84 -1.25
N ARG A 84 -8.55 -10.89 -1.90
CA ARG A 84 -7.10 -10.86 -2.05
C ARG A 84 -6.38 -10.19 -0.87
N GLN A 85 -7.10 -9.78 0.18
CA GLN A 85 -6.58 -9.08 1.35
C GLN A 85 -5.75 -7.82 0.98
N PRO A 86 -6.35 -6.87 0.28
CA PRO A 86 -5.68 -5.65 -0.16
C PRO A 86 -5.32 -4.74 1.01
N PRO A 87 -4.38 -3.79 0.82
CA PRO A 87 -4.14 -2.75 1.80
C PRO A 87 -5.38 -1.86 1.99
N LEU A 88 -5.69 -1.58 3.25
CA LEU A 88 -6.80 -0.72 3.64
C LEU A 88 -6.29 0.71 3.82
N ALA A 89 -6.95 1.68 3.22
CA ALA A 89 -6.49 3.07 3.19
C ALA A 89 -7.55 4.08 3.70
N VAL A 90 -8.83 3.72 3.65
CA VAL A 90 -9.92 4.57 4.11
C VAL A 90 -10.31 4.13 5.52
N PRO A 91 -10.18 5.01 6.53
CA PRO A 91 -10.53 4.69 7.90
C PRO A 91 -12.04 4.57 8.10
N PRO A 92 -12.48 3.87 9.17
CA PRO A 92 -13.87 3.84 9.56
C PRO A 92 -14.40 5.25 9.86
N ILE A 93 -15.63 5.50 9.45
CA ILE A 93 -16.35 6.76 9.64
C ILE A 93 -17.67 6.47 10.31
N GLU A 94 -17.95 7.17 11.40
CA GLU A 94 -19.26 7.13 12.04
C GLU A 94 -20.28 7.82 11.11
N GLY A 95 -21.37 7.14 10.79
CA GLY A 95 -22.41 7.67 9.91
C GLY A 95 -23.47 8.45 10.65
N ASP A 96 -24.04 9.44 9.99
CA ASP A 96 -25.12 10.28 10.53
C ASP A 96 -26.51 9.61 10.49
N GLY A 97 -26.58 8.29 10.25
CA GLY A 97 -27.83 7.53 10.25
C GLY A 97 -27.92 6.38 9.24
N GLU A 98 -29.07 5.69 9.19
CA GLU A 98 -29.32 4.49 8.39
C GLU A 98 -29.16 4.67 6.86
N ARG A 99 -29.04 5.90 6.36
CA ARG A 99 -28.89 6.22 4.92
C ARG A 99 -27.51 6.69 4.53
N ASP A 100 -26.55 6.69 5.45
CA ASP A 100 -25.19 7.07 5.15
C ASP A 100 -24.40 5.86 4.60
N PHE A 101 -24.38 5.75 3.28
CA PHE A 101 -23.61 4.69 2.60
C PHE A 101 -22.10 4.88 2.70
N THR A 102 -21.61 6.03 3.17
CA THR A 102 -20.18 6.27 3.36
C THR A 102 -19.70 5.75 4.70
N ALA A 103 -20.61 5.52 5.65
CA ALA A 103 -20.30 4.98 6.96
C ALA A 103 -19.67 3.58 6.85
N SER A 104 -18.64 3.34 7.64
CA SER A 104 -17.98 2.05 7.76
C SER A 104 -17.51 1.85 9.19
N GLU A 105 -17.72 0.64 9.73
CA GLU A 105 -17.19 0.26 11.04
C GLU A 105 -15.72 -0.21 10.98
N GLU A 106 -15.24 -0.52 9.78
CA GLU A 106 -13.92 -1.08 9.53
C GLU A 106 -13.16 -0.26 8.49
N TRP A 107 -11.85 -0.41 8.48
CA TRP A 107 -11.01 0.14 7.41
C TRP A 107 -11.36 -0.48 6.07
N GLU A 108 -11.35 0.33 5.03
CA GLU A 108 -11.70 -0.07 3.66
C GLU A 108 -10.58 0.23 2.66
N THR A 109 -10.65 -0.44 1.51
CA THR A 109 -9.82 -0.06 0.36
C THR A 109 -10.25 1.30 -0.19
N PHE A 110 -9.33 2.02 -0.83
CA PHE A 110 -9.68 3.26 -1.50
C PHE A 110 -10.77 3.05 -2.57
N ALA A 111 -10.64 1.99 -3.39
CA ALA A 111 -11.63 1.66 -4.41
C ALA A 111 -13.05 1.48 -3.83
N ARG A 112 -13.17 0.84 -2.67
CA ARG A 112 -14.47 0.67 -1.98
C ARG A 112 -15.01 1.99 -1.45
N GLY A 113 -14.20 2.73 -0.70
CA GLY A 113 -14.59 4.02 -0.14
C GLY A 113 -14.99 5.02 -1.23
N TRP A 114 -14.22 5.08 -2.33
CA TRP A 114 -14.54 5.90 -3.49
C TRP A 114 -15.87 5.48 -4.13
N THR A 115 -16.10 4.19 -4.36
CA THR A 115 -17.33 3.67 -4.95
C THR A 115 -18.55 4.01 -4.11
N LYS A 116 -18.46 3.84 -2.78
CA LYS A 116 -19.49 4.23 -1.84
C LYS A 116 -19.79 5.74 -1.93
N SER A 117 -18.75 6.58 -1.88
CA SER A 117 -18.88 8.03 -2.03
C SER A 117 -19.51 8.43 -3.36
N TYR A 118 -19.07 7.80 -4.46
CA TYR A 118 -19.64 8.05 -5.79
C TYR A 118 -21.15 7.76 -5.85
N PHE A 119 -21.59 6.63 -5.29
CA PHE A 119 -23.01 6.31 -5.23
C PHE A 119 -23.78 7.23 -4.27
N SER A 120 -23.19 7.58 -3.13
CA SER A 120 -23.81 8.50 -2.18
C SER A 120 -24.06 9.88 -2.80
N VAL A 121 -23.07 10.43 -3.49
CA VAL A 121 -23.21 11.72 -4.18
C VAL A 121 -24.25 11.64 -5.30
N ASN A 122 -24.13 10.67 -6.20
CA ASN A 122 -24.92 10.67 -7.43
C ASN A 122 -26.35 10.10 -7.26
N LEU A 123 -26.60 9.23 -6.28
CA LEU A 123 -27.92 8.64 -6.06
C LEU A 123 -28.69 9.31 -4.92
N LEU A 124 -27.99 9.87 -3.92
CA LEU A 124 -28.60 10.40 -2.71
C LEU A 124 -28.39 11.90 -2.52
N GLY A 125 -27.49 12.52 -3.32
CA GLY A 125 -27.11 13.93 -3.16
C GLY A 125 -26.34 14.19 -1.86
N ALA A 126 -25.69 13.16 -1.30
CA ALA A 126 -24.86 13.28 -0.11
C ALA A 126 -23.48 13.84 -0.43
N ASP A 127 -22.75 14.26 0.60
CA ASP A 127 -21.36 14.72 0.45
C ASP A 127 -20.39 13.52 0.28
N THR A 128 -19.25 13.79 -0.34
CA THR A 128 -18.15 12.83 -0.41
C THR A 128 -17.53 12.63 0.97
N SER A 129 -17.17 11.40 1.31
CA SER A 129 -16.43 11.08 2.52
C SER A 129 -15.10 11.85 2.59
N GLU A 130 -14.84 12.55 3.71
CA GLU A 130 -13.61 13.36 3.89
C GLU A 130 -12.31 12.57 3.64
N PRO A 131 -12.11 11.34 4.18
CA PRO A 131 -10.90 10.56 3.88
C PRO A 131 -10.75 10.21 2.41
N VAL A 132 -11.82 9.89 1.72
CA VAL A 132 -11.82 9.61 0.28
C VAL A 132 -11.43 10.87 -0.50
N GLN A 133 -11.94 12.02 -0.09
CA GLN A 133 -11.56 13.30 -0.70
C GLN A 133 -10.07 13.58 -0.54
N PHE A 134 -9.51 13.46 0.66
CA PHE A 134 -8.07 13.66 0.90
C PHE A 134 -7.21 12.73 0.04
N LEU A 135 -7.53 11.45 0.02
CA LEU A 135 -6.79 10.47 -0.79
C LEU A 135 -6.89 10.77 -2.29
N THR A 136 -8.07 11.17 -2.77
CA THR A 136 -8.25 11.59 -4.17
C THR A 136 -7.38 12.82 -4.49
N GLU A 137 -7.40 13.84 -3.64
CA GLU A 137 -6.60 15.04 -3.82
C GLU A 137 -5.09 14.77 -3.80
N ILE A 138 -4.62 13.87 -2.93
CA ILE A 138 -3.23 13.40 -2.88
C ILE A 138 -2.84 12.74 -4.22
N MET A 139 -3.66 11.82 -4.73
CA MET A 139 -3.39 11.14 -5.99
C MET A 139 -3.42 12.08 -7.19
N VAL A 140 -4.37 13.02 -7.22
CA VAL A 140 -4.44 14.04 -8.27
C VAL A 140 -3.23 14.97 -8.25
N ALA A 141 -2.77 15.39 -7.07
CA ALA A 141 -1.58 16.22 -6.94
C ALA A 141 -0.33 15.46 -7.45
N HIS A 142 -0.19 14.18 -7.10
CA HIS A 142 0.89 13.32 -7.59
C HIS A 142 0.84 13.15 -9.11
N ALA A 143 -0.33 12.84 -9.68
CA ALA A 143 -0.51 12.64 -11.11
C ALA A 143 -0.20 13.90 -11.95
N ASN A 144 -0.32 15.08 -11.34
CA ASN A 144 -0.01 16.36 -11.98
C ASN A 144 1.39 16.90 -11.64
N ASP A 145 2.27 16.09 -11.05
CA ASP A 145 3.64 16.48 -10.65
C ASP A 145 3.71 17.72 -9.73
N LYS A 146 2.66 17.95 -8.91
CA LYS A 146 2.57 19.08 -7.98
C LYS A 146 3.08 18.70 -6.60
N ALA A 147 4.39 18.66 -6.42
CA ALA A 147 5.04 18.19 -5.19
C ALA A 147 4.60 18.95 -3.94
N ASP A 148 4.47 20.29 -4.01
CA ASP A 148 4.06 21.11 -2.86
C ASP A 148 2.60 20.84 -2.46
N ASP A 149 1.69 20.73 -3.44
CA ASP A 149 0.30 20.39 -3.21
C ASP A 149 0.19 18.97 -2.62
N PHE A 150 0.94 18.02 -3.16
CA PHE A 150 1.01 16.65 -2.64
C PHE A 150 1.40 16.63 -1.17
N ASN A 151 2.53 17.25 -0.82
CA ASN A 151 3.03 17.30 0.55
C ASN A 151 2.02 17.94 1.50
N LYS A 152 1.40 19.05 1.09
CA LYS A 152 0.37 19.72 1.86
C LYS A 152 -0.85 18.83 2.10
N LYS A 153 -1.35 18.13 1.06
CA LYS A 153 -2.53 17.24 1.18
C LYS A 153 -2.24 16.03 2.05
N VAL A 154 -1.02 15.47 1.99
CA VAL A 154 -0.58 14.41 2.90
C VAL A 154 -0.56 14.90 4.34
N GLU A 155 -0.06 16.12 4.60
CA GLU A 155 -0.05 16.72 5.93
C GLU A 155 -1.47 17.01 6.44
N ASP A 156 -2.35 17.53 5.59
CA ASP A 156 -3.76 17.78 5.91
C ASP A 156 -4.49 16.48 6.29
N TYR A 157 -4.29 15.41 5.51
CA TYR A 157 -4.85 14.09 5.82
C TYR A 157 -4.30 13.50 7.13
N HIS A 158 -2.99 13.59 7.34
CA HIS A 158 -2.37 13.14 8.60
C HIS A 158 -2.95 13.90 9.80
N ARG A 159 -3.13 15.22 9.67
CA ARG A 159 -3.74 16.06 10.70
C ARG A 159 -5.20 15.68 10.98
N TRP A 160 -5.93 15.33 9.93
CA TRP A 160 -7.29 14.82 10.03
C TRP A 160 -7.34 13.48 10.80
N LEU A 161 -6.46 12.53 10.48
CA LEU A 161 -6.35 11.24 11.18
C LEU A 161 -6.05 11.42 12.67
N LEU A 162 -5.13 12.30 13.02
CA LEU A 162 -4.79 12.58 14.42
C LEU A 162 -5.95 13.24 15.19
N LYS A 163 -6.74 14.08 14.53
CA LYS A 163 -7.90 14.75 15.13
C LYS A 163 -9.06 13.78 15.37
N ASN A 164 -9.39 12.98 14.37
CA ASN A 164 -10.56 12.10 14.40
C ASN A 164 -10.28 10.75 15.08
N ARG A 165 -9.02 10.35 15.20
CA ARG A 165 -8.56 9.11 15.84
C ARG A 165 -9.42 7.90 15.47
N PRO A 166 -9.47 7.52 14.18
CA PRO A 166 -10.26 6.38 13.74
C PRO A 166 -9.93 5.14 14.58
N LYS A 167 -10.93 4.27 14.76
CA LYS A 167 -10.77 2.99 15.45
C LYS A 167 -9.57 2.23 14.88
N GLU A 168 -8.77 1.62 15.75
CA GLU A 168 -7.55 0.85 15.41
C GLU A 168 -6.34 1.69 14.96
N LEU A 169 -6.44 3.02 14.89
CA LEU A 169 -5.28 3.86 14.66
C LEU A 169 -4.50 4.07 15.97
N ASP A 170 -3.39 3.36 16.13
CA ASP A 170 -2.40 3.62 17.19
C ASP A 170 -1.29 4.53 16.65
N ALA A 171 -1.50 5.85 16.77
CA ALA A 171 -0.58 6.86 16.26
C ALA A 171 0.81 6.79 16.93
N ASP A 172 0.85 6.40 18.21
CA ASP A 172 2.12 6.28 18.95
C ASP A 172 2.93 5.10 18.43
N ARG A 173 2.26 3.97 18.19
CA ARG A 173 2.88 2.78 17.60
C ARG A 173 3.38 3.05 16.18
N VAL A 174 2.58 3.69 15.33
CA VAL A 174 2.98 4.07 13.96
C VAL A 174 4.19 5.01 13.98
N SER A 175 4.19 6.00 14.87
CA SER A 175 5.32 6.92 15.04
C SER A 175 6.58 6.20 15.50
N PHE A 176 6.45 5.25 16.44
CA PHE A 176 7.55 4.43 16.93
C PHE A 176 8.10 3.52 15.83
N GLU A 177 7.25 2.85 15.07
CA GLU A 177 7.66 2.01 13.94
C GLU A 177 8.39 2.82 12.86
N THR A 178 7.88 4.02 12.55
CA THR A 178 8.52 4.94 11.60
C THR A 178 9.91 5.38 12.10
N PHE A 179 10.00 5.78 13.37
CA PHE A 179 11.29 6.10 14.00
C PHE A 179 12.25 4.92 13.95
N PHE A 180 11.79 3.73 14.34
CA PHE A 180 12.63 2.52 14.40
C PHE A 180 13.15 2.12 13.01
N ASN A 181 12.30 2.21 11.98
CA ASN A 181 12.69 1.91 10.61
C ASN A 181 13.69 2.94 10.05
N ASN A 182 13.49 4.23 10.33
CA ASN A 182 14.41 5.29 9.92
C ASN A 182 15.74 5.25 10.68
N PHE A 183 15.71 4.90 11.97
CA PHE A 183 16.91 4.75 12.79
C PHE A 183 17.78 3.57 12.34
N ALA A 184 17.18 2.58 11.64
CA ALA A 184 17.87 1.41 11.10
C ALA A 184 18.88 0.76 12.08
N PRO A 185 18.44 0.38 13.30
CA PRO A 185 19.33 0.00 14.41
C PRO A 185 20.26 -1.17 14.06
N PHE A 186 19.83 -2.06 13.16
CA PHE A 186 20.63 -3.18 12.69
C PHE A 186 21.87 -2.74 11.90
N TYR A 187 21.78 -1.66 11.10
CA TYR A 187 22.92 -1.09 10.41
C TYR A 187 23.93 -0.48 11.39
N TYR A 188 23.45 0.31 12.35
CA TYR A 188 24.34 0.88 13.38
C TYR A 188 25.00 -0.20 14.23
N SER A 189 24.29 -1.28 14.57
CA SER A 189 24.87 -2.43 15.27
C SER A 189 25.94 -3.12 14.43
N ALA A 190 25.70 -3.36 13.13
CA ALA A 190 26.68 -3.95 12.22
C ALA A 190 27.96 -3.11 12.14
N PHE A 191 27.85 -1.78 12.01
CA PHE A 191 28.99 -0.87 12.04
C PHE A 191 29.73 -0.92 13.39
N SER A 192 29.01 -0.96 14.51
CA SER A 192 29.63 -1.07 15.84
C SER A 192 30.42 -2.36 15.98
N TYR A 193 29.90 -3.49 15.52
CA TYR A 193 30.66 -4.76 15.52
C TYR A 193 31.86 -4.71 14.59
N LEU A 194 31.73 -4.09 13.40
CA LEU A 194 32.87 -3.92 12.50
C LEU A 194 33.97 -3.09 13.14
N PHE A 195 33.64 -1.98 13.79
CA PHE A 195 34.62 -1.16 14.54
C PHE A 195 35.25 -1.93 15.66
N ALA A 196 34.46 -2.64 16.47
CA ALA A 196 35.00 -3.47 17.56
C ALA A 196 35.98 -4.53 17.03
N PHE A 197 35.67 -5.18 15.92
CA PHE A 197 36.54 -6.13 15.24
C PHE A 197 37.84 -5.49 14.78
N VAL A 198 37.79 -4.33 14.11
CA VAL A 198 38.98 -3.60 13.63
C VAL A 198 39.86 -3.20 14.80
N PHE A 199 39.30 -2.70 15.91
CA PHE A 199 40.08 -2.38 17.12
C PHE A 199 40.70 -3.61 17.77
N ALA A 200 39.98 -4.72 17.81
CA ALA A 200 40.54 -5.99 18.33
C ALA A 200 41.71 -6.48 17.49
N VAL A 201 41.59 -6.45 16.15
CA VAL A 201 42.69 -6.84 15.24
C VAL A 201 43.88 -5.88 15.37
N ALA A 202 43.66 -4.57 15.44
CA ALA A 202 44.71 -3.58 15.63
C ALA A 202 45.43 -3.79 16.98
N GLY A 203 44.69 -4.11 18.04
CA GLY A 203 45.25 -4.47 19.36
C GLY A 203 46.13 -5.72 19.32
N LEU A 204 45.73 -6.76 18.59
CA LEU A 204 46.48 -8.00 18.40
C LEU A 204 47.74 -7.79 17.56
N LEU A 205 47.72 -6.92 16.54
CA LEU A 205 48.83 -6.69 15.60
C LEU A 205 49.96 -5.78 16.15
N GLY A 206 49.91 -5.29 17.37
CA GLY A 206 51.06 -4.62 17.95
C GLY A 206 50.81 -3.26 18.64
N TRP A 207 49.57 -2.81 18.72
CA TRP A 207 49.24 -1.65 19.54
C TRP A 207 48.99 -1.99 21.02
N SER A 208 49.16 -3.26 21.39
CA SER A 208 48.88 -3.83 22.69
C SER A 208 49.69 -3.21 23.83
N LYS A 209 50.91 -2.68 23.56
CA LYS A 209 51.76 -2.10 24.62
C LYS A 209 51.29 -0.73 25.13
N ARG A 210 50.46 0.00 24.40
CA ARG A 210 49.90 1.29 24.82
C ARG A 210 48.47 1.22 25.36
N LEU A 211 47.65 0.29 24.83
CA LEU A 211 46.27 0.11 25.25
C LEU A 211 46.07 -0.76 26.50
N ASN A 212 47.04 -1.62 26.81
CA ASN A 212 47.01 -2.46 28.05
C ASN A 212 47.61 -1.78 29.28
N ARG A 213 47.92 -0.48 29.24
CA ARG A 213 48.49 0.28 30.38
C ARG A 213 47.52 1.27 31.01
N THR A 214 46.24 1.17 30.72
CA THR A 214 45.14 1.79 31.46
C THR A 214 44.25 0.72 32.06
#